data_9c691615ca562707602677d73480ed89
#
_entry.id   9c691615ca562707602677d73480ed89
#
_cell.length_a   1.000
_cell.length_b   1.000
_cell.length_c   1.000
_cell.angle_alpha   90.00
_cell.angle_beta   90.00
_cell.angle_gamma   90.00
#
_symmetry.space_group_name_H-M   'P 1'
#
loop_
_entity.id
_entity.type
_entity.pdbx_description
1 polymer ?
#
loop_
_entity_poly.entity_id
_entity_poly.type
_entity_poly.pdbx_seq_one_letter_code
_entity_poly.pdbx_strand_id
1 'polypeptide(L)'
;MLRNVLSKEQKEPVIPGINYVQTWMKGQYIFYAENTTNRDYEFTVKFEPNEFQNCRMGLKKVTDADMKFQMRAKNGSHIGTIEKIELEKECQIGSIGFQARAL
;
A
#
# COMPACT_ATOMS: atom_id res chain seq x y z
N MET A 1 -17.13 12.64 13.50
CA MET A 1 -17.00 11.72 13.81
C MET A 1 -16.74 10.57 12.98
N LEU A 2 -17.68 9.77 12.69
CA LEU A 2 -17.45 8.57 11.92
C LEU A 2 -16.84 8.84 10.56
N ARG A 3 -17.23 9.92 9.94
CA ARG A 3 -16.71 10.23 8.64
C ARG A 3 -15.21 10.43 8.64
N ASN A 4 -14.66 10.93 9.71
CA ASN A 4 -13.23 11.12 9.74
C ASN A 4 -12.51 9.79 9.76
N VAL A 5 -13.11 8.80 10.36
CA VAL A 5 -12.53 7.47 10.39
C VAL A 5 -12.61 6.84 9.01
N LEU A 6 -13.74 7.01 8.34
CA LEU A 6 -13.96 6.37 7.05
C LEU A 6 -13.11 6.93 5.94
N SER A 7 -12.76 8.21 6.02
CA SER A 7 -11.98 8.84 4.98
C SER A 7 -10.56 9.13 5.41
N LYS A 8 -10.14 8.55 6.51
CA LYS A 8 -8.83 8.85 7.05
C LYS A 8 -7.74 8.34 6.14
N GLU A 9 -6.85 9.22 5.79
CA GLU A 9 -5.68 8.89 5.02
C GLU A 9 -4.46 8.93 5.91
N GLN A 10 -3.61 7.93 5.80
CA GLN A 10 -2.36 7.88 6.53
C GLN A 10 -1.21 7.89 5.55
N LYS A 11 -0.27 8.78 5.79
CA LYS A 11 0.90 8.90 4.94
C LYS A 11 2.13 8.73 5.79
N GLU A 12 3.01 7.81 5.40
CA GLU A 12 4.24 7.59 6.12
C GLU A 12 5.42 7.51 5.17
N PRO A 13 6.57 8.05 5.57
CA PRO A 13 7.74 8.02 4.72
C PRO A 13 8.37 6.63 4.72
N VAL A 14 8.76 6.17 3.55
CA VAL A 14 9.60 4.98 3.40
C VAL A 14 11.06 5.43 3.51
N ILE A 15 11.40 6.49 2.81
CA ILE A 15 12.65 7.24 2.92
C ILE A 15 12.27 8.69 2.67
N PRO A 16 13.12 9.66 2.95
CA PRO A 16 12.78 11.07 2.71
C PRO A 16 12.33 11.30 1.26
N GLY A 17 11.14 11.84 1.12
CA GLY A 17 10.57 12.16 -0.19
C GLY A 17 9.80 11.04 -0.86
N ILE A 18 9.88 9.82 -0.36
CA ILE A 18 9.12 8.69 -0.88
C ILE A 18 8.20 8.20 0.22
N ASN A 19 6.90 8.26 -0.03
CA ASN A 19 5.91 7.90 0.97
C ASN A 19 5.01 6.78 0.48
N TYR A 20 4.49 5.99 1.42
CA TYR A 20 3.31 5.21 1.10
C TYR A 20 2.10 5.89 1.75
N VAL A 21 0.97 5.76 1.10
CA VAL A 21 -0.28 6.38 1.52
C VAL A 21 -1.33 5.30 1.62
N GLN A 22 -2.02 5.27 2.74
CA GLN A 22 -3.04 4.28 3.01
C GLN A 22 -4.37 4.96 3.27
N THR A 23 -5.41 4.53 2.60
CA THR A 23 -6.76 5.05 2.79
C THR A 23 -7.69 3.89 3.09
N TRP A 24 -8.48 4.01 4.15
CA TRP A 24 -9.49 3.01 4.49
C TRP A 24 -10.84 3.51 4.02
N MET A 25 -11.54 2.69 3.24
CA MET A 25 -12.82 3.09 2.71
C MET A 25 -13.70 1.87 2.46
N LYS A 26 -14.88 1.82 3.09
CA LYS A 26 -15.90 0.79 2.85
C LYS A 26 -15.36 -0.64 2.86
N GLY A 27 -14.58 -0.97 3.88
CA GLY A 27 -14.06 -2.32 4.01
C GLY A 27 -12.84 -2.63 3.19
N GLN A 28 -12.24 -1.61 2.60
CA GLN A 28 -11.02 -1.78 1.80
C GLN A 28 -9.94 -0.85 2.28
N TYR A 29 -8.69 -1.35 2.26
CA TYR A 29 -7.52 -0.50 2.39
C TYR A 29 -6.95 -0.31 0.98
N ILE A 30 -6.76 0.93 0.60
CA ILE A 30 -6.19 1.25 -0.71
C ILE A 30 -4.81 1.85 -0.48
N PHE A 31 -3.81 1.32 -1.16
CA PHE A 31 -2.42 1.72 -0.98
C PHE A 31 -1.87 2.40 -2.21
N TYR A 32 -1.15 3.50 -1.99
CA TYR A 32 -0.44 4.22 -3.05
C TYR A 32 1.00 4.44 -2.63
N ALA A 33 1.86 4.61 -3.59
CA ALA A 33 3.20 5.12 -3.36
C ALA A 33 3.29 6.50 -3.97
N GLU A 34 4.06 7.38 -3.35
CA GLU A 34 4.18 8.75 -3.78
C GLU A 34 5.66 9.13 -3.81
N ASN A 35 6.11 9.66 -4.92
CA ASN A 35 7.48 10.15 -5.09
C ASN A 35 7.44 11.66 -5.22
N THR A 36 7.86 12.37 -4.18
CA THR A 36 7.86 13.83 -4.19
C THR A 36 9.22 14.41 -4.60
N THR A 37 10.17 13.57 -4.97
CA THR A 37 11.51 14.01 -5.34
C THR A 37 11.62 14.32 -6.82
N ASN A 38 12.79 14.80 -7.23
CA ASN A 38 13.08 15.10 -8.62
C ASN A 38 13.76 13.94 -9.34
N ARG A 39 13.79 12.77 -8.73
CA ARG A 39 14.47 11.60 -9.28
C ARG A 39 13.51 10.42 -9.38
N ASP A 40 13.79 9.51 -10.28
CA ASP A 40 13.05 8.27 -10.38
C ASP A 40 13.55 7.29 -9.31
N TYR A 41 12.66 6.48 -8.80
CA TYR A 41 12.97 5.48 -7.77
C TYR A 41 12.40 4.13 -8.14
N GLU A 42 13.02 3.07 -7.64
CA GLU A 42 12.43 1.75 -7.66
C GLU A 42 11.78 1.53 -6.31
N PHE A 43 10.51 1.16 -6.31
CA PHE A 43 9.75 0.92 -5.10
C PHE A 43 9.45 -0.57 -5.02
N THR A 44 9.63 -1.15 -3.84
CA THR A 44 9.38 -2.58 -3.62
C THR A 44 8.40 -2.76 -2.48
N VAL A 45 7.41 -3.62 -2.70
CA VAL A 45 6.44 -4.01 -1.69
C VAL A 45 6.61 -5.50 -1.44
N LYS A 46 6.69 -5.89 -0.17
CA LYS A 46 6.83 -7.28 0.24
C LYS A 46 5.79 -7.62 1.29
N PHE A 47 5.18 -8.78 1.19
CA PHE A 47 4.24 -9.25 2.19
C PHE A 47 4.15 -10.77 2.17
N GLU A 48 3.64 -11.35 3.27
CA GLU A 48 3.42 -12.78 3.38
C GLU A 48 1.94 -13.06 3.35
N PRO A 49 1.41 -13.64 2.28
CA PRO A 49 -0.04 -13.86 2.15
C PRO A 49 -0.66 -14.65 3.30
N ASN A 50 0.07 -15.59 3.87
CA ASN A 50 -0.48 -16.43 4.93
C ASN A 50 -0.59 -15.71 6.28
N GLU A 51 -0.11 -14.49 6.39
CA GLU A 51 -0.29 -13.68 7.58
C GLU A 51 -1.60 -12.90 7.55
N PHE A 52 -2.31 -12.94 6.43
CA PHE A 52 -3.58 -12.23 6.29
C PHE A 52 -4.73 -13.16 6.59
N GLN A 53 -5.67 -12.72 7.44
CA GLN A 53 -6.84 -13.51 7.80
C GLN A 53 -8.10 -12.73 7.49
N ASN A 54 -9.03 -13.38 6.83
CA ASN A 54 -10.29 -12.81 6.39
C ASN A 54 -10.10 -11.60 5.48
N CYS A 55 -8.98 -11.56 4.77
CA CYS A 55 -8.74 -10.52 3.79
C CYS A 55 -7.70 -11.02 2.80
N ARG A 56 -7.65 -10.36 1.66
CA ARG A 56 -6.68 -10.69 0.64
C ARG A 56 -6.15 -9.41 0.02
N MET A 57 -4.91 -9.46 -0.42
CA MET A 57 -4.27 -8.33 -1.04
C MET A 57 -4.23 -8.52 -2.54
N GLY A 58 -4.82 -7.58 -3.26
CA GLY A 58 -4.72 -7.53 -4.70
C GLY A 58 -3.71 -6.48 -5.10
N LEU A 59 -2.59 -6.91 -5.66
CA LEU A 59 -1.58 -5.99 -6.15
C LEU A 59 -1.74 -5.79 -7.63
N LYS A 60 -1.41 -4.61 -8.11
CA LYS A 60 -1.57 -4.33 -9.53
C LYS A 60 -0.57 -5.03 -10.41
N LYS A 61 0.63 -5.24 -9.91
CA LYS A 61 1.68 -5.88 -10.68
C LYS A 61 2.31 -6.93 -9.81
N VAL A 62 1.70 -8.07 -9.74
CA VAL A 62 2.16 -9.07 -8.81
C VAL A 62 2.93 -10.15 -9.45
N THR A 63 4.00 -10.51 -8.77
CA THR A 63 4.57 -11.81 -8.91
C THR A 63 4.77 -12.28 -7.48
N ASP A 64 4.06 -13.28 -7.08
CA ASP A 64 4.20 -13.91 -5.76
C ASP A 64 4.06 -12.93 -4.59
N ALA A 65 5.04 -12.86 -3.73
CA ALA A 65 4.98 -12.06 -2.50
C ALA A 65 5.69 -10.71 -2.65
N ASP A 66 6.21 -10.42 -3.82
CA ASP A 66 6.97 -9.19 -4.06
C ASP A 66 6.40 -8.44 -5.23
N MET A 67 6.41 -7.12 -5.14
CA MET A 67 6.10 -6.27 -6.25
C MET A 67 7.17 -5.20 -6.35
N LYS A 68 7.72 -5.05 -7.55
CA LYS A 68 8.69 -3.98 -7.82
C LYS A 68 8.20 -3.16 -8.98
N PHE A 69 8.33 -1.85 -8.86
CA PHE A 69 7.98 -0.98 -9.97
C PHE A 69 8.75 0.32 -9.89
N GLN A 70 8.86 0.97 -11.03
CA GLN A 70 9.55 2.24 -11.12
C GLN A 70 8.56 3.38 -10.91
N MET A 71 8.93 4.31 -10.04
CA MET A 71 8.15 5.52 -9.80
C MET A 71 8.90 6.71 -10.35
N ARG A 72 8.25 7.43 -11.24
CA ARG A 72 8.85 8.63 -11.81
C ARG A 72 8.84 9.78 -10.82
N ALA A 73 9.76 10.71 -11.01
CA ALA A 73 9.84 11.92 -10.21
C ALA A 73 8.48 12.63 -10.17
N LYS A 74 8.13 13.15 -9.00
CA LYS A 74 6.91 13.93 -8.80
C LYS A 74 5.62 13.18 -9.16
N ASN A 75 5.61 11.87 -9.02
CA ASN A 75 4.48 11.07 -9.44
C ASN A 75 4.02 10.12 -8.35
N GLY A 76 2.83 9.59 -8.49
CA GLY A 76 2.28 8.60 -7.58
C GLY A 76 1.84 7.37 -8.33
N SER A 77 1.74 6.26 -7.63
CA SER A 77 1.30 4.99 -8.22
C SER A 77 0.41 4.23 -7.27
N HIS A 78 -0.65 3.67 -7.78
CA HIS A 78 -1.52 2.79 -7.02
C HIS A 78 -0.79 1.46 -6.82
N ILE A 79 -0.64 1.03 -5.58
CA ILE A 79 0.04 -0.21 -5.25
C ILE A 79 -0.93 -1.37 -5.28
N GLY A 80 -2.00 -1.28 -4.53
CA GLY A 80 -2.95 -2.36 -4.42
C GLY A 80 -4.05 -2.07 -3.44
N THR A 81 -4.88 -3.08 -3.20
CA THR A 81 -6.05 -2.97 -2.33
C THR A 81 -6.13 -4.21 -1.46
N ILE A 82 -6.45 -4.02 -0.19
CA ILE A 82 -6.76 -5.13 0.71
C ILE A 82 -8.26 -5.13 0.94
N GLU A 83 -8.90 -6.25 0.65
CA GLU A 83 -10.34 -6.41 0.79
C GLU A 83 -10.68 -7.47 1.81
N LYS A 84 -11.76 -7.25 2.58
CA LYS A 84 -12.27 -8.29 3.46
C LYS A 84 -12.95 -9.38 2.63
N ILE A 85 -12.82 -10.61 3.09
CA ILE A 85 -13.49 -11.73 2.47
C ILE A 85 -14.92 -11.84 3.02
N GLU A 86 -15.06 -11.89 4.34
CA GLU A 86 -16.38 -11.87 5.00
C GLU A 86 -16.52 -10.56 5.73
N LEU A 87 -17.49 -9.76 5.32
CA LEU A 87 -17.62 -8.38 5.81
C LEU A 87 -17.95 -8.31 7.30
N GLU A 88 -18.64 -9.31 7.84
CA GLU A 88 -19.02 -9.31 9.24
C GLU A 88 -17.88 -9.66 10.18
N LYS A 89 -16.81 -10.24 9.66
CA LYS A 89 -15.70 -10.68 10.50
C LYS A 89 -14.56 -9.68 10.44
N GLU A 90 -13.77 -9.66 11.48
CA GLU A 90 -12.61 -8.79 11.49
C GLU A 90 -11.55 -9.26 10.50
N CYS A 91 -10.83 -8.31 9.95
CA CYS A 91 -9.76 -8.56 9.03
C CYS A 91 -8.43 -8.40 9.78
N GLN A 92 -7.57 -9.42 9.67
CA GLN A 92 -6.23 -9.31 10.22
C GLN A 92 -5.26 -9.11 9.06
N ILE A 93 -4.55 -8.00 9.09
CA ILE A 93 -3.60 -7.65 8.06
C ILE A 93 -2.22 -8.06 8.52
N GLY A 94 -1.52 -8.79 7.67
CA GLY A 94 -0.15 -9.18 7.96
C GLY A 94 0.82 -8.05 7.75
N SER A 95 2.09 -8.33 7.98
CA SER A 95 3.14 -7.33 7.80
C SER A 95 3.33 -7.00 6.33
N ILE A 96 3.48 -5.73 6.04
CA ILE A 96 3.77 -5.26 4.70
C ILE A 96 5.02 -4.40 4.78
N GLY A 97 6.04 -4.78 4.03
CA GLY A 97 7.29 -4.04 4.00
C GLY A 97 7.42 -3.22 2.74
N PHE A 98 8.00 -2.04 2.86
CA PHE A 98 8.23 -1.16 1.73
C PHE A 98 9.69 -0.78 1.67
N GLN A 99 10.23 -0.73 0.46
CA GLN A 99 11.59 -0.29 0.23
C GLN A 99 11.62 0.61 -0.99
N ALA A 100 12.53 1.56 -1.00
CA ALA A 100 12.69 2.45 -2.14
C ALA A 100 14.19 2.73 -2.34
N ARG A 101 14.62 2.77 -3.60
CA ARG A 101 15.99 3.15 -3.90
C ARG A 101 16.02 4.01 -5.16
N ALA A 102 16.94 4.95 -5.16
CA ALA A 102 17.10 5.84 -6.31
C ALA A 102 17.62 5.07 -7.51
N LEU A 103 17.13 5.41 -8.65
CA LEU A 103 17.58 4.86 -9.92
C LEU A 103 18.64 5.73 -10.57
#